data_23c8d7d3df494909e0ecd19cddebd4be
#
_entry.id   23c8d7d3df494909e0ecd19cddebd4be
#
_cell.length_a   1.000
_cell.length_b   1.000
_cell.length_c   1.000
_cell.angle_alpha   90.00
_cell.angle_beta   90.00
_cell.angle_gamma   90.00
#
_symmetry.space_group_name_H-M   'P 1'
#
loop_
_entity.id
_entity.type
_entity.pdbx_description
1 polymer ?
#
loop_
_entity_poly.entity_id
_entity_poly.type
_entity_poly.pdbx_seq_one_letter_code
_entity_poly.pdbx_strand_id
1 'polypeptide(L)'
;MAPLLLSLAVALLLFYLGFVRRRPGIPRAAFHRREPGRAGDSGRQPPRAWGPRLSGFPLRLFVHVANTAFGQFCVMPLLLRMNNFTLMHYLDIHEDPTFIPEVAAEGREEKPETKNTLEILEQLMETRSHPGNTGFSFKGIQDYLNCYRTGELTPLQVAQNIISSLEDCEKSSPSLRAIVQWDRVQILKMAEAATTRYRNKCPLSLLDGIPVCLKEEIQVVPYHCRVGTAYLGTEPETEDATVTRKLREAGAIIIGVSNMHELGTGTTGCNPNRFHGTARNPYNPQHFTGGSSSGSAAAVAAGLCPLALGTDGGGSVRIPASFCGVVGLKGTFGLISCHGCLPLSYSTVSLGPICTSVTDAAIAYSILAEPDPLYPYGLQQPKPSLSEILTPDLKGLKLGVNWTFFKACDAEILAVCQKAVEHLQALGASVMDVPLPEMEEVRVAHVICILSEMMDFLQPDFNTHFQQMNLETRLNLTLASQFTALDYIKANRQRTRSMSFLREIFTNVNCILTPATACTAPRIQDSDLLTGNNDVLTTLKSMRYMQLGNFTGIPGLVVPVGYTATGLPISFQVMAKWWDEAVLFRVGLKLEEFRDTTRKPAIYYDVLA
;
A
#
# COMPACT_ATOMS: atom_id res chain seq x y z
N MET A 1 40.26 -2.06 13.89
CA MET A 1 39.09 -2.61 13.16
C MET A 1 39.02 -4.12 13.18
N ALA A 2 40.08 -4.86 12.87
CA ALA A 2 40.08 -6.32 12.91
C ALA A 2 39.64 -6.97 14.24
N PRO A 3 40.06 -6.48 15.43
CA PRO A 3 39.60 -7.06 16.70
C PRO A 3 38.09 -6.86 16.96
N LEU A 4 37.52 -5.74 16.54
CA LEU A 4 36.09 -5.44 16.71
C LEU A 4 35.22 -6.32 15.79
N LEU A 5 35.68 -6.55 14.56
CA LEU A 5 35.02 -7.46 13.60
C LEU A 5 35.06 -8.89 14.08
N LEU A 6 36.19 -9.32 14.65
CA LEU A 6 36.35 -10.65 15.25
C LEU A 6 35.48 -10.81 16.49
N SER A 7 35.40 -9.80 17.34
CA SER A 7 34.52 -9.79 18.52
C SER A 7 33.03 -9.85 18.15
N LEU A 8 32.60 -9.13 17.10
CA LEU A 8 31.23 -9.16 16.61
C LEU A 8 30.92 -10.51 15.94
N ALA A 9 31.84 -11.06 15.14
CA ALA A 9 31.70 -12.38 14.53
C ALA A 9 31.62 -13.48 15.61
N VAL A 10 32.44 -13.38 16.66
CA VAL A 10 32.39 -14.28 17.83
C VAL A 10 31.10 -14.11 18.62
N ALA A 11 30.64 -12.89 18.83
CA ALA A 11 29.36 -12.62 19.50
C ALA A 11 28.16 -13.18 18.70
N LEU A 12 28.15 -13.01 17.39
CA LEU A 12 27.14 -13.60 16.48
C LEU A 12 27.23 -15.12 16.46
N LEU A 13 28.42 -15.69 16.48
CA LEU A 13 28.64 -17.14 16.54
C LEU A 13 28.22 -17.74 17.90
N LEU A 14 28.56 -17.09 19.02
CA LEU A 14 28.12 -17.48 20.37
C LEU A 14 26.62 -17.34 20.53
N PHE A 15 26.03 -16.30 19.98
CA PHE A 15 24.57 -16.11 19.92
C PHE A 15 23.90 -17.22 19.08
N TYR A 16 24.48 -17.55 17.93
CA TYR A 16 24.04 -18.66 17.08
C TYR A 16 24.11 -20.00 17.81
N LEU A 17 25.23 -20.32 18.44
CA LEU A 17 25.41 -21.55 19.20
C LEU A 17 24.48 -21.63 20.42
N GLY A 18 24.24 -20.51 21.11
CA GLY A 18 23.27 -20.40 22.21
C GLY A 18 21.84 -20.59 21.76
N PHE A 19 21.49 -20.06 20.59
CA PHE A 19 20.15 -20.15 20.01
C PHE A 19 19.87 -21.55 19.42
N VAL A 20 20.83 -22.14 18.70
CA VAL A 20 20.69 -23.50 18.14
C VAL A 20 20.60 -24.56 19.26
N ARG A 21 21.35 -24.38 20.36
CA ARG A 21 21.25 -25.28 21.54
C ARG A 21 19.93 -25.18 22.29
N ARG A 22 19.21 -24.07 22.20
CA ARG A 22 17.93 -23.87 22.92
C ARG A 22 16.67 -24.25 22.11
N ARG A 23 16.80 -24.60 20.83
CA ARG A 23 15.67 -25.15 20.06
C ARG A 23 15.64 -26.68 20.25
N PRO A 24 14.55 -27.24 20.79
CA PRO A 24 14.31 -28.66 20.62
C PRO A 24 14.24 -28.95 19.13
N GLY A 25 15.05 -29.90 18.65
CA GLY A 25 15.07 -30.28 17.24
C GLY A 25 13.67 -30.57 16.76
N ILE A 26 13.27 -30.00 15.61
CA ILE A 26 11.99 -30.34 14.97
C ILE A 26 12.10 -31.86 14.67
N PRO A 27 11.26 -32.72 15.24
CA PRO A 27 11.33 -34.15 14.97
C PRO A 27 11.06 -34.36 13.46
N ARG A 28 11.96 -35.01 12.75
CA ARG A 28 11.78 -35.42 11.35
C ARG A 28 10.53 -36.26 11.10
N ALA A 29 9.88 -36.76 12.16
CA ALA A 29 8.72 -37.65 12.12
C ALA A 29 7.35 -36.96 12.04
N ALA A 30 7.26 -35.64 11.92
CA ALA A 30 5.97 -34.93 11.93
C ALA A 30 5.46 -34.53 10.54
N PHE A 31 6.07 -35.02 9.47
CA PHE A 31 5.62 -34.74 8.10
C PHE A 31 4.73 -35.87 7.57
N HIS A 32 3.52 -36.01 8.13
CA HIS A 32 2.48 -36.81 7.51
C HIS A 32 1.86 -36.02 6.35
N ARG A 33 1.69 -36.73 5.21
CA ARG A 33 0.86 -36.28 4.07
C ARG A 33 -0.43 -35.68 4.60
N ARG A 34 -0.65 -34.39 4.38
CA ARG A 34 -1.97 -33.77 4.54
C ARG A 34 -2.77 -34.06 3.29
N GLU A 35 -3.92 -34.67 3.45
CA GLU A 35 -4.87 -34.83 2.36
C GLU A 35 -5.36 -33.47 1.88
N PRO A 36 -5.54 -33.25 0.57
CA PRO A 36 -6.17 -32.06 0.04
C PRO A 36 -7.58 -31.92 0.66
N GLY A 37 -7.89 -30.77 1.24
CA GLY A 37 -9.23 -30.43 1.70
C GLY A 37 -9.50 -30.50 3.21
N ARG A 38 -8.53 -30.83 4.07
CA ARG A 38 -8.70 -30.64 5.52
C ARG A 38 -7.78 -29.53 6.03
N ALA A 39 -8.34 -28.32 6.17
CA ALA A 39 -7.76 -27.23 6.95
C ALA A 39 -7.69 -27.64 8.43
N GLY A 40 -6.65 -28.37 8.80
CA GLY A 40 -6.35 -28.64 10.20
C GLY A 40 -5.62 -27.44 10.76
N ASP A 41 -6.31 -26.67 11.61
CA ASP A 41 -5.71 -25.68 12.47
C ASP A 41 -4.64 -26.37 13.35
N SER A 42 -3.38 -26.34 12.88
CA SER A 42 -2.28 -26.75 13.74
C SER A 42 -2.09 -25.58 14.70
N GLY A 43 -2.60 -25.68 15.92
CA GLY A 43 -2.44 -24.73 17.02
C GLY A 43 -0.98 -24.45 17.43
N ARG A 44 -0.03 -24.63 16.53
CA ARG A 44 1.35 -24.20 16.64
C ARG A 44 1.46 -22.78 16.08
N GLN A 45 1.59 -21.81 16.97
CA GLN A 45 2.05 -20.49 16.55
C GLN A 45 3.34 -20.67 15.75
N PRO A 46 3.42 -20.12 14.51
CA PRO A 46 4.65 -20.16 13.74
C PRO A 46 5.78 -19.53 14.56
N PRO A 47 7.02 -20.02 14.42
CA PRO A 47 8.15 -19.40 15.09
C PRO A 47 8.17 -17.93 14.69
N ARG A 48 8.17 -17.03 15.67
CA ARG A 48 8.17 -15.58 15.41
C ARG A 48 9.44 -15.24 14.66
N ALA A 49 9.31 -14.67 13.47
CA ALA A 49 10.43 -14.01 12.81
C ALA A 49 11.01 -12.96 13.77
N TRP A 50 12.34 -12.92 13.87
CA TRP A 50 13.03 -12.07 14.84
C TRP A 50 14.18 -11.31 14.16
N GLY A 51 14.33 -10.05 14.52
CA GLY A 51 15.47 -9.25 14.16
C GLY A 51 15.52 -8.01 15.06
N PRO A 52 16.71 -7.55 15.46
CA PRO A 52 16.84 -6.28 16.16
C PRO A 52 16.51 -5.14 15.19
N ARG A 53 15.97 -4.04 15.73
CA ARG A 53 15.93 -2.79 14.99
C ARG A 53 17.36 -2.26 14.86
N LEU A 54 17.80 -2.00 13.64
CA LEU A 54 19.14 -1.48 13.33
C LEU A 54 19.02 -0.13 12.61
N SER A 55 19.85 0.83 13.03
CA SER A 55 20.05 2.12 12.37
C SER A 55 21.43 2.65 12.69
N GLY A 56 21.88 3.70 12.03
CA GLY A 56 23.19 4.30 12.29
C GLY A 56 24.37 3.37 12.00
N PHE A 57 25.41 3.44 12.83
CA PHE A 57 26.61 2.63 12.69
C PHE A 57 26.35 1.10 12.74
N PRO A 58 25.50 0.57 13.65
CA PRO A 58 25.17 -0.86 13.66
C PRO A 58 24.60 -1.35 12.32
N LEU A 59 23.71 -0.60 11.66
CA LEU A 59 23.17 -0.97 10.35
C LEU A 59 24.24 -0.94 9.27
N ARG A 60 25.11 0.07 9.25
CA ARG A 60 26.23 0.14 8.29
C ARG A 60 27.17 -1.05 8.42
N LEU A 61 27.54 -1.40 9.66
CA LEU A 61 28.41 -2.53 9.93
C LEU A 61 27.76 -3.85 9.52
N PHE A 62 26.48 -4.03 9.85
CA PHE A 62 25.73 -5.23 9.49
C PHE A 62 25.63 -5.42 7.97
N VAL A 63 25.25 -4.38 7.22
CA VAL A 63 25.20 -4.41 5.76
C VAL A 63 26.57 -4.68 5.15
N HIS A 64 27.64 -4.08 5.70
CA HIS A 64 29.01 -4.36 5.24
C HIS A 64 29.37 -5.83 5.45
N VAL A 65 29.14 -6.39 6.63
CA VAL A 65 29.43 -7.81 6.93
C VAL A 65 28.57 -8.73 6.06
N ALA A 66 27.28 -8.46 5.90
CA ALA A 66 26.38 -9.27 5.08
C ALA A 66 26.84 -9.42 3.63
N ASN A 67 27.54 -8.41 3.10
CA ASN A 67 28.05 -8.40 1.72
C ASN A 67 29.48 -8.92 1.56
N THR A 68 30.12 -9.39 2.63
CA THR A 68 31.42 -10.12 2.53
C THR A 68 31.17 -11.59 2.22
N ALA A 69 32.21 -12.30 1.75
CA ALA A 69 32.14 -13.76 1.55
C ALA A 69 31.71 -14.49 2.84
N PHE A 70 32.21 -14.06 4.00
CA PHE A 70 31.77 -14.59 5.30
C PHE A 70 30.28 -14.32 5.56
N GLY A 71 29.80 -13.12 5.26
CA GLY A 71 28.39 -12.76 5.40
C GLY A 71 27.50 -13.61 4.52
N GLN A 72 27.87 -13.76 3.25
CA GLN A 72 27.12 -14.58 2.29
C GLN A 72 27.01 -16.05 2.74
N PHE A 73 28.10 -16.62 3.25
CA PHE A 73 28.13 -18.03 3.67
C PHE A 73 27.58 -18.30 5.06
N CYS A 74 27.66 -17.34 5.99
CA CYS A 74 27.30 -17.57 7.40
C CYS A 74 26.10 -16.75 7.85
N VAL A 75 26.07 -15.44 7.52
CA VAL A 75 25.06 -14.51 8.03
C VAL A 75 23.74 -14.63 7.26
N MET A 76 23.81 -14.64 5.93
CA MET A 76 22.61 -14.70 5.09
C MET A 76 21.82 -16.02 5.25
N PRO A 77 22.44 -17.22 5.26
CA PRO A 77 21.72 -18.46 5.57
C PRO A 77 21.06 -18.46 6.96
N LEU A 78 21.69 -17.80 7.94
CA LEU A 78 21.10 -17.64 9.26
C LEU A 78 19.87 -16.75 9.22
N LEU A 79 19.94 -15.60 8.52
CA LEU A 79 18.80 -14.70 8.33
C LEU A 79 17.63 -15.38 7.62
N LEU A 80 17.92 -16.17 6.57
CA LEU A 80 16.89 -16.95 5.87
C LEU A 80 16.14 -17.88 6.84
N ARG A 81 16.88 -18.59 7.69
CA ARG A 81 16.28 -19.48 8.70
C ARG A 81 15.51 -18.72 9.78
N MET A 82 16.07 -17.62 10.29
CA MET A 82 15.43 -16.81 11.35
C MET A 82 14.11 -16.19 10.89
N ASN A 83 14.01 -15.86 9.60
CA ASN A 83 12.80 -15.30 9.00
C ASN A 83 11.91 -16.35 8.31
N ASN A 84 12.16 -17.63 8.55
CA ASN A 84 11.41 -18.77 8.01
C ASN A 84 11.43 -18.93 6.48
N PHE A 85 12.31 -18.26 5.73
CA PHE A 85 12.36 -18.41 4.27
C PHE A 85 12.67 -19.83 3.80
N THR A 86 13.33 -20.63 4.63
CA THR A 86 13.53 -22.08 4.38
C THR A 86 12.25 -22.92 4.52
N LEU A 87 11.13 -22.33 4.97
CA LEU A 87 9.85 -23.03 5.10
C LEU A 87 9.42 -23.66 3.78
N MET A 88 9.60 -22.93 2.67
CA MET A 88 9.23 -23.42 1.33
C MET A 88 9.94 -24.75 0.96
N HIS A 89 11.14 -25.00 1.46
CA HIS A 89 11.87 -26.26 1.18
C HIS A 89 11.17 -27.51 1.74
N TYR A 90 10.40 -27.36 2.81
CA TYR A 90 9.77 -28.46 3.55
C TYR A 90 8.28 -28.63 3.24
N LEU A 91 7.69 -27.73 2.45
CA LEU A 91 6.28 -27.84 2.09
C LEU A 91 6.11 -28.82 0.94
N ASP A 92 5.11 -29.71 1.11
CA ASP A 92 4.65 -30.64 0.07
C ASP A 92 3.48 -29.96 -0.68
N ILE A 93 3.80 -29.20 -1.71
CA ILE A 93 2.84 -28.43 -2.51
C ILE A 93 2.85 -29.02 -3.92
N HIS A 94 1.71 -29.57 -4.35
CA HIS A 94 1.56 -30.27 -5.62
C HIS A 94 0.87 -29.45 -6.70
N GLU A 95 0.26 -28.31 -6.32
CA GLU A 95 -0.43 -27.41 -7.22
C GLU A 95 0.52 -26.89 -8.30
N ASP A 96 0.02 -26.68 -9.50
CA ASP A 96 0.79 -26.01 -10.56
C ASP A 96 1.04 -24.54 -10.18
N PRO A 97 2.22 -23.98 -10.52
CA PRO A 97 2.56 -22.63 -10.10
C PRO A 97 1.75 -21.58 -10.89
N THR A 98 1.16 -20.63 -10.15
CA THR A 98 0.57 -19.40 -10.72
C THR A 98 1.58 -18.28 -10.60
N PHE A 99 2.20 -17.87 -11.71
CA PHE A 99 3.20 -16.79 -11.71
C PHE A 99 2.56 -15.40 -11.71
N ILE A 100 1.43 -15.24 -12.38
CA ILE A 100 0.66 -13.99 -12.44
C ILE A 100 -0.70 -14.24 -11.80
N PRO A 101 -1.14 -13.47 -10.78
CA PRO A 101 -2.41 -13.71 -10.09
C PRO A 101 -3.61 -13.16 -10.89
N GLU A 102 -3.58 -13.34 -12.18
CA GLU A 102 -4.71 -13.06 -13.07
C GLU A 102 -5.72 -14.22 -12.99
N VAL A 103 -6.98 -13.87 -12.84
CA VAL A 103 -8.08 -14.86 -12.79
C VAL A 103 -8.98 -14.60 -13.99
N ALA A 104 -9.28 -15.65 -14.74
CA ALA A 104 -10.26 -15.53 -15.82
C ALA A 104 -11.66 -15.28 -15.26
N ALA A 105 -12.43 -14.45 -15.94
CA ALA A 105 -13.81 -14.11 -15.57
C ALA A 105 -14.82 -15.22 -15.95
N GLU A 106 -14.42 -16.50 -15.92
CA GLU A 106 -15.23 -17.62 -16.35
C GLU A 106 -16.58 -17.65 -15.60
N GLY A 107 -17.68 -17.64 -16.35
CA GLY A 107 -19.04 -17.80 -15.82
C GLY A 107 -19.62 -16.58 -15.11
N ARG A 108 -19.00 -15.41 -15.18
CA ARG A 108 -19.60 -14.19 -14.68
C ARG A 108 -20.61 -13.67 -15.69
N GLU A 109 -21.90 -13.82 -15.41
CA GLU A 109 -22.93 -13.08 -16.14
C GLU A 109 -22.67 -11.58 -15.89
N GLU A 110 -22.43 -10.81 -16.96
CA GLU A 110 -22.45 -9.34 -16.87
C GLU A 110 -23.86 -8.95 -16.45
N LYS A 111 -24.00 -8.54 -15.18
CA LYS A 111 -25.25 -7.91 -14.74
C LYS A 111 -25.42 -6.63 -15.57
N PRO A 112 -26.51 -6.47 -16.32
CA PRO A 112 -26.71 -5.23 -17.07
C PRO A 112 -26.69 -4.07 -16.10
N GLU A 113 -25.78 -3.11 -16.31
CA GLU A 113 -25.80 -1.86 -15.54
C GLU A 113 -27.08 -1.12 -15.86
N THR A 114 -27.94 -0.95 -14.85
CA THR A 114 -29.21 -0.22 -14.95
C THR A 114 -28.99 1.31 -14.97
N LYS A 115 -27.82 1.76 -14.60
CA LYS A 115 -27.40 3.18 -14.59
C LYS A 115 -25.97 3.30 -15.12
N ASN A 116 -25.67 4.44 -15.76
CA ASN A 116 -24.30 4.77 -16.13
C ASN A 116 -23.44 4.99 -14.87
N THR A 117 -22.19 4.57 -14.89
CA THR A 117 -21.22 4.75 -13.79
C THR A 117 -21.16 6.22 -13.31
N LEU A 118 -21.22 7.19 -14.23
CA LEU A 118 -21.23 8.62 -13.88
C LEU A 118 -22.48 8.99 -13.05
N GLU A 119 -23.67 8.53 -13.45
CA GLU A 119 -24.90 8.77 -12.71
C GLU A 119 -24.87 8.17 -11.31
N ILE A 120 -24.26 6.98 -11.16
CA ILE A 120 -24.06 6.34 -9.86
C ILE A 120 -23.18 7.20 -8.95
N LEU A 121 -22.07 7.71 -9.48
CA LEU A 121 -21.14 8.54 -8.72
C LEU A 121 -21.72 9.91 -8.37
N GLU A 122 -22.45 10.54 -9.27
CA GLU A 122 -23.14 11.80 -9.00
C GLU A 122 -24.23 11.61 -7.92
N GLN A 123 -25.03 10.55 -8.00
CA GLN A 123 -26.00 10.20 -6.97
C GLN A 123 -25.33 9.92 -5.62
N LEU A 124 -24.16 9.24 -5.63
CA LEU A 124 -23.39 8.98 -4.41
C LEU A 124 -22.93 10.28 -3.75
N MET A 125 -22.43 11.24 -4.54
CA MET A 125 -22.05 12.56 -4.05
C MET A 125 -23.21 13.35 -3.47
N GLU A 126 -24.40 13.33 -4.12
CA GLU A 126 -25.60 14.01 -3.64
C GLU A 126 -26.12 13.45 -2.30
N THR A 127 -26.07 12.12 -2.14
CA THR A 127 -26.53 11.47 -0.89
C THR A 127 -25.58 11.72 0.28
N ARG A 128 -24.38 12.18 0.03
CA ARG A 128 -23.34 12.53 1.00
C ARG A 128 -23.51 13.95 1.56
N SER A 129 -24.76 14.39 1.81
CA SER A 129 -24.96 15.58 2.63
C SER A 129 -24.26 15.34 3.98
N HIS A 130 -23.28 16.17 4.32
CA HIS A 130 -22.55 16.10 5.59
C HIS A 130 -23.59 16.06 6.72
N PRO A 131 -23.79 14.97 7.45
CA PRO A 131 -24.58 15.03 8.65
C PRO A 131 -23.90 16.07 9.52
N GLY A 132 -24.61 16.93 10.21
CA GLY A 132 -24.11 18.08 10.98
C GLY A 132 -23.06 17.73 12.04
N ASN A 133 -22.02 17.09 11.61
CA ASN A 133 -20.90 16.63 12.37
C ASN A 133 -19.99 17.85 12.65
N THR A 134 -19.92 18.26 13.90
CA THR A 134 -19.11 19.40 14.37
C THR A 134 -17.59 19.13 14.32
N GLY A 135 -17.17 17.97 13.79
CA GLY A 135 -15.78 17.52 13.74
C GLY A 135 -15.06 17.91 12.44
N PHE A 136 -13.78 17.54 12.38
CA PHE A 136 -12.93 17.71 11.20
C PHE A 136 -13.30 16.72 10.09
N SER A 137 -13.40 17.22 8.85
CA SER A 137 -13.44 16.40 7.65
C SER A 137 -12.46 16.92 6.61
N PHE A 138 -11.82 16.02 5.86
CA PHE A 138 -11.00 16.38 4.72
C PHE A 138 -11.87 16.97 3.60
N LYS A 139 -11.29 17.89 2.81
CA LYS A 139 -11.91 18.37 1.58
C LYS A 139 -11.77 17.31 0.50
N GLY A 140 -12.88 16.74 0.06
CA GLY A 140 -12.96 15.72 -1.00
C GLY A 140 -13.27 16.33 -2.36
N ILE A 141 -13.25 15.51 -3.41
CA ILE A 141 -13.52 15.92 -4.80
C ILE A 141 -14.83 16.72 -4.90
N GLN A 142 -15.88 16.31 -4.17
CA GLN A 142 -17.15 17.03 -4.15
C GLN A 142 -17.03 18.49 -3.68
N ASP A 143 -16.18 18.77 -2.69
CA ASP A 143 -15.98 20.12 -2.17
C ASP A 143 -15.38 21.03 -3.25
N TYR A 144 -14.37 20.53 -3.98
CA TYR A 144 -13.78 21.24 -5.12
C TYR A 144 -14.80 21.48 -6.23
N LEU A 145 -15.55 20.45 -6.61
CA LEU A 145 -16.60 20.57 -7.64
C LEU A 145 -17.67 21.59 -7.26
N ASN A 146 -18.08 21.65 -6.00
CA ASN A 146 -19.04 22.63 -5.51
C ASN A 146 -18.50 24.04 -5.63
N CYS A 147 -17.26 24.31 -5.17
CA CYS A 147 -16.61 25.63 -5.34
C CYS A 147 -16.51 26.06 -6.81
N TYR A 148 -16.16 25.11 -7.70
CA TYR A 148 -16.00 25.42 -9.13
C TYR A 148 -17.34 25.64 -9.85
N ARG A 149 -18.37 24.85 -9.51
CA ARG A 149 -19.72 24.95 -10.10
C ARG A 149 -20.46 26.22 -9.64
N THR A 150 -20.29 26.61 -8.38
CA THR A 150 -20.87 27.85 -7.84
C THR A 150 -20.10 29.11 -8.24
N GLY A 151 -18.83 28.97 -8.65
CA GLY A 151 -17.93 30.08 -8.94
C GLY A 151 -17.35 30.76 -7.69
N GLU A 152 -17.47 30.14 -6.51
CA GLU A 152 -16.86 30.60 -5.26
C GLU A 152 -15.33 30.62 -5.38
N LEU A 153 -14.77 29.57 -5.96
CA LEU A 153 -13.36 29.49 -6.35
C LEU A 153 -13.24 28.96 -7.79
N THR A 154 -12.15 29.34 -8.44
CA THR A 154 -11.77 28.77 -9.73
C THR A 154 -10.62 27.78 -9.56
N PRO A 155 -10.46 26.79 -10.48
CA PRO A 155 -9.30 25.92 -10.47
C PRO A 155 -7.95 26.69 -10.43
N LEU A 156 -7.89 27.87 -11.06
CA LEU A 156 -6.69 28.73 -11.03
C LEU A 156 -6.38 29.27 -9.62
N GLN A 157 -7.40 29.75 -8.90
CA GLN A 157 -7.22 30.23 -7.51
C GLN A 157 -6.79 29.10 -6.58
N VAL A 158 -7.44 27.93 -6.69
CA VAL A 158 -7.05 26.76 -5.92
C VAL A 158 -5.60 26.34 -6.23
N ALA A 159 -5.19 26.35 -7.49
CA ALA A 159 -3.81 26.05 -7.87
C ALA A 159 -2.81 27.05 -7.27
N GLN A 160 -3.16 28.34 -7.17
CA GLN A 160 -2.34 29.36 -6.51
C GLN A 160 -2.20 29.08 -5.01
N ASN A 161 -3.30 28.70 -4.34
CA ASN A 161 -3.27 28.31 -2.92
C ASN A 161 -2.39 27.07 -2.69
N ILE A 162 -2.48 26.06 -3.58
CA ILE A 162 -1.63 24.86 -3.53
C ILE A 162 -0.16 25.23 -3.69
N ILE A 163 0.19 26.07 -4.65
CA ILE A 163 1.57 26.53 -4.88
C ILE A 163 2.11 27.23 -3.63
N SER A 164 1.33 28.12 -3.01
CA SER A 164 1.71 28.77 -1.75
C SER A 164 1.94 27.73 -0.64
N SER A 165 1.05 26.73 -0.53
CA SER A 165 1.18 25.65 0.46
C SER A 165 2.42 24.77 0.22
N LEU A 166 2.78 24.48 -1.05
CA LEU A 166 4.01 23.76 -1.39
C LEU A 166 5.26 24.54 -0.98
N GLU A 167 5.29 25.84 -1.24
CA GLU A 167 6.39 26.71 -0.80
C GLU A 167 6.52 26.78 0.72
N ASP A 168 5.39 26.78 1.44
CA ASP A 168 5.37 26.76 2.90
C ASP A 168 5.83 25.41 3.46
N CYS A 169 5.48 24.29 2.80
CA CYS A 169 5.99 22.97 3.13
C CYS A 169 7.52 22.90 3.05
N GLU A 170 8.12 23.52 2.01
CA GLU A 170 9.58 23.53 1.84
C GLU A 170 10.29 24.33 2.93
N LYS A 171 9.69 25.45 3.37
CA LYS A 171 10.23 26.35 4.41
C LYS A 171 10.02 25.83 5.83
N SER A 172 9.08 24.91 6.04
CA SER A 172 8.74 24.38 7.37
C SER A 172 9.87 23.53 7.98
N SER A 173 9.93 23.46 9.31
CA SER A 173 10.91 22.64 10.03
C SER A 173 10.22 21.81 11.12
N PRO A 174 10.19 20.48 10.98
CA PRO A 174 10.65 19.69 9.83
C PRO A 174 9.77 19.90 8.61
N SER A 175 10.37 19.93 7.42
CA SER A 175 9.63 19.97 6.16
C SER A 175 8.80 18.70 5.96
N LEU A 176 7.57 18.84 5.44
CA LEU A 176 6.66 17.71 5.19
C LEU A 176 7.24 16.69 4.20
N ARG A 177 7.96 17.15 3.18
CA ARG A 177 8.59 16.34 2.12
C ARG A 177 7.62 15.36 1.43
N ALA A 178 6.36 15.76 1.28
CA ALA A 178 5.34 14.95 0.62
C ALA A 178 5.51 14.96 -0.91
N ILE A 179 5.68 16.17 -1.49
CA ILE A 179 5.94 16.39 -2.92
C ILE A 179 7.43 16.70 -3.07
N VAL A 180 8.11 16.01 -3.99
CA VAL A 180 9.56 16.14 -4.20
C VAL A 180 9.94 16.82 -5.49
N GLN A 181 9.02 16.86 -6.45
CA GLN A 181 9.19 17.61 -7.71
C GLN A 181 7.84 18.23 -8.08
N TRP A 182 7.85 19.53 -8.37
CA TRP A 182 6.68 20.27 -8.85
C TRP A 182 7.11 21.46 -9.70
N ASP A 183 6.23 21.91 -10.59
CA ASP A 183 6.49 23.01 -11.52
C ASP A 183 5.32 24.00 -11.53
N ARG A 184 5.58 25.22 -11.08
CA ARG A 184 4.60 26.31 -11.02
C ARG A 184 3.93 26.57 -12.38
N VAL A 185 4.71 26.57 -13.45
CA VAL A 185 4.21 26.93 -14.79
C VAL A 185 3.26 25.83 -15.30
N GLN A 186 3.62 24.57 -15.10
CA GLN A 186 2.78 23.45 -15.50
C GLN A 186 1.46 23.43 -14.71
N ILE A 187 1.52 23.61 -13.39
CA ILE A 187 0.33 23.64 -12.53
C ILE A 187 -0.62 24.75 -12.97
N LEU A 188 -0.12 25.99 -13.14
CA LEU A 188 -0.94 27.13 -13.54
C LEU A 188 -1.53 26.94 -14.94
N LYS A 189 -0.77 26.40 -15.90
CA LYS A 189 -1.25 26.12 -17.26
C LYS A 189 -2.45 25.16 -17.27
N MET A 190 -2.37 24.06 -16.51
CA MET A 190 -3.48 23.12 -16.38
C MET A 190 -4.69 23.75 -15.69
N ALA A 191 -4.46 24.56 -14.67
CA ALA A 191 -5.50 25.24 -13.91
C ALA A 191 -6.22 26.34 -14.73
N GLU A 192 -5.52 27.09 -15.55
CA GLU A 192 -6.10 28.06 -16.49
C GLU A 192 -7.01 27.38 -17.51
N ALA A 193 -6.57 26.25 -18.07
CA ALA A 193 -7.35 25.45 -19.00
C ALA A 193 -8.64 24.94 -18.34
N ALA A 194 -8.55 24.37 -17.12
CA ALA A 194 -9.72 23.92 -16.36
C ALA A 194 -10.65 25.10 -16.02
N THR A 195 -10.11 26.25 -15.57
CA THR A 195 -10.90 27.45 -15.29
C THR A 195 -11.70 27.90 -16.51
N THR A 196 -11.10 27.84 -17.70
CA THR A 196 -11.77 28.20 -18.96
C THR A 196 -12.92 27.22 -19.26
N ARG A 197 -12.72 25.91 -19.03
CA ARG A 197 -13.78 24.91 -19.22
C ARG A 197 -14.96 25.13 -18.27
N TYR A 198 -14.71 25.42 -16.98
CA TYR A 198 -15.79 25.74 -16.03
C TYR A 198 -16.56 27.01 -16.41
N ARG A 199 -15.87 28.07 -16.85
CA ARG A 199 -16.54 29.28 -17.37
C ARG A 199 -17.44 28.97 -18.56
N ASN A 200 -17.02 28.06 -19.44
CA ASN A 200 -17.78 27.64 -20.61
C ASN A 200 -18.81 26.54 -20.31
N LYS A 201 -18.96 26.11 -19.05
CA LYS A 201 -19.85 25.03 -18.60
C LYS A 201 -19.61 23.70 -19.32
N CYS A 202 -18.36 23.38 -19.65
CA CYS A 202 -17.96 22.15 -20.33
C CYS A 202 -16.79 21.44 -19.63
N PRO A 203 -16.91 21.08 -18.33
CA PRO A 203 -15.90 20.28 -17.65
C PRO A 203 -15.75 18.91 -18.33
N LEU A 204 -14.54 18.33 -18.33
CA LEU A 204 -14.23 17.07 -19.00
C LEU A 204 -14.74 15.86 -18.23
N SER A 205 -14.68 15.89 -16.91
CA SER A 205 -15.08 14.79 -16.02
C SER A 205 -15.26 15.27 -14.58
N LEU A 206 -15.55 14.36 -13.65
CA LEU A 206 -15.53 14.63 -12.21
C LEU A 206 -14.12 14.96 -11.66
N LEU A 207 -13.06 14.71 -12.42
CA LEU A 207 -11.69 15.08 -12.04
C LEU A 207 -11.22 16.37 -12.71
N ASP A 208 -12.04 17.04 -13.50
CA ASP A 208 -11.63 18.28 -14.14
C ASP A 208 -11.31 19.39 -13.10
N GLY A 209 -10.09 19.91 -13.15
CA GLY A 209 -9.62 20.90 -12.18
C GLY A 209 -9.23 20.34 -10.80
N ILE A 210 -9.37 19.04 -10.56
CA ILE A 210 -9.02 18.41 -9.28
C ILE A 210 -7.50 18.23 -9.17
N PRO A 211 -6.86 18.72 -8.07
CA PRO A 211 -5.44 18.52 -7.85
C PRO A 211 -5.11 17.06 -7.52
N VAL A 212 -4.07 16.52 -8.16
CA VAL A 212 -3.62 15.15 -8.00
C VAL A 212 -2.10 15.10 -7.95
N CYS A 213 -1.52 14.27 -7.07
CA CYS A 213 -0.09 13.94 -7.14
C CYS A 213 0.14 12.46 -7.41
N LEU A 214 1.26 12.13 -8.04
CA LEU A 214 1.62 10.77 -8.42
C LEU A 214 2.94 10.36 -7.77
N LYS A 215 3.02 9.11 -7.31
CA LYS A 215 4.24 8.54 -6.74
C LYS A 215 5.38 8.55 -7.77
N GLU A 216 6.59 8.83 -7.34
CA GLU A 216 7.76 9.04 -8.19
C GLU A 216 8.23 7.82 -9.01
N GLU A 217 7.60 6.68 -8.88
CA GLU A 217 7.84 5.52 -9.76
C GLU A 217 6.86 5.44 -10.95
N ILE A 218 5.92 6.41 -11.05
CA ILE A 218 4.96 6.56 -12.14
C ILE A 218 5.49 7.65 -13.07
N GLN A 219 5.64 7.36 -14.35
CA GLN A 219 6.13 8.33 -15.33
C GLN A 219 5.16 9.50 -15.50
N VAL A 220 5.67 10.71 -15.34
CA VAL A 220 4.93 11.97 -15.44
C VAL A 220 5.79 13.01 -16.14
N VAL A 221 5.45 13.39 -17.35
CA VAL A 221 6.15 14.44 -18.09
C VAL A 221 5.88 15.82 -17.44
N PRO A 222 6.89 16.67 -17.22
CA PRO A 222 8.32 16.55 -17.57
C PRO A 222 9.20 16.16 -16.35
N TYR A 223 8.65 15.47 -15.35
CA TYR A 223 9.37 15.15 -14.13
C TYR A 223 10.31 13.96 -14.31
N HIS A 224 11.17 13.73 -13.33
CA HIS A 224 12.11 12.63 -13.30
C HIS A 224 11.53 11.45 -12.53
N CYS A 225 11.57 10.24 -13.08
CA CYS A 225 11.20 9.00 -12.40
C CYS A 225 12.41 8.43 -11.62
N ARG A 226 12.73 9.04 -10.47
CA ARG A 226 13.89 8.66 -9.64
C ARG A 226 13.64 7.47 -8.73
N VAL A 227 12.39 7.11 -8.52
CA VAL A 227 11.98 5.96 -7.68
C VAL A 227 12.56 6.03 -6.25
N GLY A 228 12.62 7.22 -5.68
CA GLY A 228 13.21 7.46 -4.37
C GLY A 228 14.73 7.37 -4.31
N THR A 229 15.43 7.19 -5.45
CA THR A 229 16.89 7.04 -5.50
C THR A 229 17.60 8.35 -5.80
N ALA A 230 18.93 8.36 -5.61
CA ALA A 230 19.79 9.46 -6.00
C ALA A 230 20.50 9.22 -7.36
N TYR A 231 20.29 8.06 -8.00
CA TYR A 231 21.06 7.62 -9.16
C TYR A 231 20.23 7.23 -10.39
N LEU A 232 18.94 6.89 -10.21
CA LEU A 232 18.02 6.65 -11.33
C LEU A 232 17.34 7.93 -11.80
N GLY A 233 16.72 7.88 -12.99
CA GLY A 233 15.91 8.97 -13.53
C GLY A 233 16.68 10.28 -13.63
N THR A 234 17.93 10.27 -14.14
CA THR A 234 18.73 11.47 -14.29
C THR A 234 18.22 12.41 -15.38
N GLU A 235 17.48 11.86 -16.36
CA GLU A 235 16.81 12.62 -17.40
C GLU A 235 15.31 12.72 -17.10
N PRO A 236 14.63 13.81 -17.54
CA PRO A 236 13.18 13.92 -17.40
C PRO A 236 12.46 12.92 -18.29
N GLU A 237 11.27 12.49 -17.86
CA GLU A 237 10.43 11.60 -18.64
C GLU A 237 9.93 12.29 -19.93
N THR A 238 9.85 11.50 -21.00
CA THR A 238 9.39 11.96 -22.33
C THR A 238 7.98 11.48 -22.65
N GLU A 239 7.47 10.48 -21.91
CA GLU A 239 6.13 9.93 -22.06
C GLU A 239 5.45 9.80 -20.70
N ASP A 240 4.14 10.01 -20.67
CA ASP A 240 3.33 9.78 -19.48
C ASP A 240 2.98 8.29 -19.35
N ALA A 241 2.96 7.79 -18.12
CA ALA A 241 2.32 6.50 -17.83
C ALA A 241 0.84 6.51 -18.25
N THR A 242 0.27 5.34 -18.56
CA THR A 242 -1.16 5.25 -18.93
C THR A 242 -2.08 5.95 -17.93
N VAL A 243 -1.86 5.76 -16.62
CA VAL A 243 -2.68 6.41 -15.59
C VAL A 243 -2.47 7.93 -15.55
N THR A 244 -1.27 8.41 -15.82
CA THR A 244 -0.96 9.85 -15.92
C THR A 244 -1.71 10.47 -17.08
N ARG A 245 -1.67 9.83 -18.25
CA ARG A 245 -2.40 10.25 -19.45
C ARG A 245 -3.91 10.29 -19.19
N LYS A 246 -4.50 9.23 -18.61
CA LYS A 246 -5.93 9.19 -18.25
C LYS A 246 -6.34 10.32 -17.30
N LEU A 247 -5.53 10.64 -16.28
CA LEU A 247 -5.78 11.77 -15.39
C LEU A 247 -5.76 13.11 -16.13
N ARG A 248 -4.80 13.31 -17.05
CA ARG A 248 -4.76 14.53 -17.88
C ARG A 248 -5.97 14.63 -18.82
N GLU A 249 -6.35 13.52 -19.45
CA GLU A 249 -7.54 13.44 -20.31
C GLU A 249 -8.82 13.72 -19.52
N ALA A 250 -8.89 13.31 -18.25
CA ALA A 250 -9.97 13.63 -17.34
C ALA A 250 -9.95 15.10 -16.84
N GLY A 251 -8.91 15.87 -17.14
CA GLY A 251 -8.77 17.28 -16.77
C GLY A 251 -8.14 17.53 -15.40
N ALA A 252 -7.60 16.51 -14.74
CA ALA A 252 -6.95 16.65 -13.44
C ALA A 252 -5.70 17.57 -13.52
N ILE A 253 -5.44 18.30 -12.45
CA ILE A 253 -4.26 19.16 -12.30
C ILE A 253 -3.18 18.37 -11.58
N ILE A 254 -2.15 17.94 -12.29
CA ILE A 254 -1.01 17.24 -11.67
C ILE A 254 -0.15 18.27 -10.94
N ILE A 255 -0.17 18.24 -9.60
CA ILE A 255 0.54 19.19 -8.76
C ILE A 255 2.00 18.81 -8.50
N GLY A 256 2.42 17.64 -8.95
CA GLY A 256 3.80 17.16 -8.84
C GLY A 256 3.92 15.66 -8.58
N VAL A 257 5.15 15.21 -8.36
CA VAL A 257 5.48 13.85 -8.00
C VAL A 257 5.78 13.72 -6.52
N SER A 258 5.21 12.69 -5.89
CA SER A 258 5.28 12.49 -4.45
C SER A 258 6.41 11.58 -4.04
N ASN A 259 6.94 11.84 -2.84
CA ASN A 259 8.02 11.10 -2.22
C ASN A 259 7.68 9.62 -2.01
N MET A 260 8.71 8.79 -1.96
CA MET A 260 8.56 7.37 -1.72
C MET A 260 9.76 6.77 -0.97
N HIS A 261 9.56 5.60 -0.39
CA HIS A 261 10.66 4.75 0.07
C HIS A 261 11.47 4.27 -1.14
N GLU A 262 12.79 4.33 -1.07
CA GLU A 262 13.68 3.97 -2.18
C GLU A 262 13.31 2.61 -2.78
N LEU A 263 13.11 2.57 -4.10
CA LEU A 263 12.76 1.38 -4.88
C LEU A 263 11.58 0.58 -4.33
N GLY A 264 10.72 1.20 -3.54
CA GLY A 264 9.58 0.51 -2.94
C GLY A 264 9.93 -0.55 -1.89
N THR A 265 11.20 -0.66 -1.45
CA THR A 265 11.70 -1.78 -0.64
C THR A 265 11.30 -1.77 0.83
N GLY A 266 10.67 -0.70 1.34
CA GLY A 266 10.33 -0.58 2.75
C GLY A 266 8.91 -0.11 3.03
N THR A 267 8.45 -0.31 4.27
CA THR A 267 7.08 -0.06 4.73
C THR A 267 6.92 1.20 5.57
N THR A 268 8.02 1.86 5.95
CA THR A 268 8.00 3.05 6.83
C THR A 268 7.93 4.36 6.05
N GLY A 269 8.41 4.40 4.81
CA GLY A 269 8.61 5.63 4.05
C GLY A 269 9.91 6.35 4.42
N CYS A 270 10.83 5.67 5.10
CA CYS A 270 12.15 6.20 5.41
C CYS A 270 12.98 6.36 4.14
N ASN A 271 13.46 7.56 3.87
CA ASN A 271 14.34 7.83 2.74
C ASN A 271 15.43 8.82 3.16
N PRO A 272 16.63 8.35 3.52
CA PRO A 272 17.70 9.20 4.05
C PRO A 272 18.49 9.94 2.96
N ASN A 273 18.22 9.73 1.67
CA ASN A 273 18.98 10.39 0.63
C ASN A 273 18.68 11.91 0.54
N ARG A 274 19.62 12.67 -0.05
CA ARG A 274 19.58 14.14 -0.03
C ARG A 274 18.45 14.75 -0.85
N PHE A 275 18.03 14.10 -1.93
CA PHE A 275 17.00 14.64 -2.83
C PHE A 275 15.63 14.58 -2.17
N HIS A 276 15.33 13.43 -1.58
CA HIS A 276 14.00 13.13 -1.06
C HIS A 276 13.87 13.48 0.41
N GLY A 277 14.79 13.00 1.23
CA GLY A 277 14.60 12.97 2.67
C GLY A 277 13.37 12.15 3.05
N THR A 278 13.14 11.98 4.33
CA THR A 278 12.00 11.20 4.85
C THR A 278 10.76 12.07 4.95
N ALA A 279 9.65 11.67 4.31
CA ALA A 279 8.35 12.32 4.46
C ALA A 279 7.85 12.26 5.91
N ARG A 280 7.11 13.28 6.36
CA ARG A 280 6.63 13.42 7.72
C ARG A 280 5.13 13.15 7.79
N ASN A 281 4.71 12.45 8.85
CA ASN A 281 3.30 12.16 9.07
C ASN A 281 2.54 13.45 9.47
N PRO A 282 1.49 13.85 8.73
CA PRO A 282 0.76 15.07 9.03
C PRO A 282 0.10 15.11 10.42
N TYR A 283 -0.27 13.95 10.98
CA TYR A 283 -0.81 13.89 12.34
C TYR A 283 0.26 14.10 13.41
N ASN A 284 1.49 13.62 13.15
CA ASN A 284 2.63 13.85 14.05
C ASN A 284 3.94 13.78 13.25
N PRO A 285 4.64 14.93 13.04
CA PRO A 285 5.86 14.99 12.22
C PRO A 285 7.06 14.18 12.77
N GLN A 286 6.96 13.66 14.00
CA GLN A 286 7.96 12.76 14.59
C GLN A 286 7.71 11.29 14.26
N HIS A 287 6.68 10.98 13.41
CA HIS A 287 6.33 9.64 13.01
C HIS A 287 6.45 9.46 11.50
N PHE A 288 6.69 8.21 11.09
CA PHE A 288 6.70 7.83 9.69
C PHE A 288 5.30 7.92 9.08
N THR A 289 5.26 8.14 7.78
CA THR A 289 4.02 8.16 6.99
C THR A 289 3.51 6.77 6.61
N GLY A 290 4.35 5.76 6.79
CA GLY A 290 4.19 4.50 6.08
C GLY A 290 4.76 4.58 4.66
N GLY A 291 4.91 3.43 4.03
CA GLY A 291 5.52 3.30 2.71
C GLY A 291 4.99 2.07 1.92
N SER A 292 5.41 2.05 0.68
CA SER A 292 6.41 2.90 0.03
C SER A 292 5.84 4.21 -0.53
N SER A 293 4.51 4.41 -0.70
CA SER A 293 3.86 5.64 -1.20
C SER A 293 3.76 6.72 -0.11
N SER A 294 4.90 7.04 0.53
CA SER A 294 4.99 7.88 1.71
C SER A 294 4.48 9.31 1.48
N GLY A 295 4.93 9.93 0.41
CA GLY A 295 4.55 11.29 0.05
C GLY A 295 3.12 11.39 -0.45
N SER A 296 2.62 10.37 -1.18
CA SER A 296 1.23 10.33 -1.67
C SER A 296 0.23 10.43 -0.52
N ALA A 297 0.39 9.60 0.51
CA ALA A 297 -0.50 9.63 1.68
C ALA A 297 -0.31 10.90 2.52
N ALA A 298 0.93 11.39 2.66
CA ALA A 298 1.20 12.63 3.38
C ALA A 298 0.58 13.85 2.67
N ALA A 299 0.62 13.92 1.34
CA ALA A 299 0.03 15.01 0.56
C ALA A 299 -1.50 15.08 0.75
N VAL A 300 -2.18 13.93 0.67
CA VAL A 300 -3.63 13.85 0.88
C VAL A 300 -3.99 14.19 2.34
N ALA A 301 -3.29 13.62 3.30
CA ALA A 301 -3.56 13.89 4.72
C ALA A 301 -3.23 15.33 5.14
N ALA A 302 -2.28 15.99 4.46
CA ALA A 302 -1.98 17.40 4.67
C ALA A 302 -2.93 18.36 3.93
N GLY A 303 -3.90 17.87 3.14
CA GLY A 303 -4.87 18.69 2.41
C GLY A 303 -4.34 19.36 1.15
N LEU A 304 -3.17 18.94 0.64
CA LEU A 304 -2.60 19.48 -0.61
C LEU A 304 -3.39 19.03 -1.86
N CYS A 305 -4.03 17.86 -1.79
CA CYS A 305 -4.91 17.33 -2.83
C CYS A 305 -5.86 16.28 -2.26
N PRO A 306 -7.05 16.07 -2.86
CA PRO A 306 -7.99 15.05 -2.41
C PRO A 306 -7.63 13.63 -2.91
N LEU A 307 -6.75 13.53 -3.89
CA LEU A 307 -6.38 12.31 -4.59
C LEU A 307 -4.89 12.27 -4.87
N ALA A 308 -4.27 11.13 -4.58
CA ALA A 308 -2.93 10.78 -5.02
C ALA A 308 -2.92 9.36 -5.59
N LEU A 309 -1.97 9.05 -6.48
CA LEU A 309 -1.71 7.68 -6.90
C LEU A 309 -0.45 7.13 -6.25
N GLY A 310 -0.51 5.86 -5.89
CA GLY A 310 0.60 5.07 -5.41
C GLY A 310 0.63 3.69 -6.05
N THR A 311 1.62 2.89 -5.68
CA THR A 311 1.75 1.48 -6.06
C THR A 311 1.75 0.62 -4.80
N ASP A 312 1.25 -0.60 -4.91
CA ASP A 312 1.03 -1.52 -3.80
C ASP A 312 1.50 -2.93 -4.16
N GLY A 313 2.73 -3.26 -3.79
CA GLY A 313 3.30 -4.59 -3.99
C GLY A 313 3.26 -5.47 -2.73
N GLY A 314 3.11 -4.84 -1.55
CA GLY A 314 3.00 -5.52 -0.25
C GLY A 314 2.25 -4.67 0.77
N GLY A 315 1.34 -3.79 0.31
CA GLY A 315 0.60 -2.85 1.14
C GLY A 315 0.99 -1.39 0.91
N SER A 316 1.80 -1.09 -0.11
CA SER A 316 2.41 0.25 -0.25
C SER A 316 1.47 1.40 -0.66
N VAL A 317 0.19 1.15 -0.92
CA VAL A 317 -0.91 2.13 -0.93
C VAL A 317 -1.62 2.11 0.43
N ARG A 318 -1.93 0.92 0.93
CA ARG A 318 -2.78 0.68 2.09
C ARG A 318 -2.11 0.99 3.42
N ILE A 319 -0.81 0.68 3.58
CA ILE A 319 -0.03 1.00 4.79
C ILE A 319 0.08 2.51 4.98
N PRO A 320 0.57 3.31 3.99
CA PRO A 320 0.67 4.75 4.17
C PRO A 320 -0.70 5.42 4.31
N ALA A 321 -1.75 4.94 3.63
CA ALA A 321 -3.11 5.40 3.86
C ALA A 321 -3.55 5.17 5.32
N SER A 322 -3.26 3.98 5.87
CA SER A 322 -3.55 3.65 7.27
C SER A 322 -2.80 4.56 8.25
N PHE A 323 -1.50 4.75 8.07
CA PHE A 323 -0.69 5.54 9.00
C PHE A 323 -0.96 7.04 8.93
N CYS A 324 -1.41 7.54 7.77
CA CYS A 324 -1.77 8.94 7.57
C CYS A 324 -3.28 9.23 7.72
N GLY A 325 -4.11 8.22 8.05
CA GLY A 325 -5.53 8.40 8.33
C GLY A 325 -6.35 8.83 7.11
N VAL A 326 -6.02 8.30 5.95
CA VAL A 326 -6.72 8.52 4.66
C VAL A 326 -7.17 7.19 4.06
N VAL A 327 -7.98 7.22 3.01
CA VAL A 327 -8.49 6.02 2.33
C VAL A 327 -7.46 5.54 1.31
N GLY A 328 -7.23 4.21 1.23
CA GLY A 328 -6.35 3.61 0.24
C GLY A 328 -6.97 2.38 -0.41
N LEU A 329 -7.03 2.36 -1.73
CA LEU A 329 -7.57 1.24 -2.50
C LEU A 329 -6.47 0.54 -3.29
N LYS A 330 -6.38 -0.78 -3.13
CA LYS A 330 -5.75 -1.68 -4.09
C LYS A 330 -6.88 -2.44 -4.82
N GLY A 331 -7.11 -2.16 -6.08
CA GLY A 331 -8.06 -2.91 -6.90
C GLY A 331 -7.64 -4.37 -7.13
N THR A 332 -8.47 -5.12 -7.83
CA THR A 332 -8.11 -6.44 -8.37
C THR A 332 -6.88 -6.29 -9.26
N PHE A 333 -5.94 -7.25 -9.16
CA PHE A 333 -4.72 -7.24 -9.96
C PHE A 333 -5.03 -7.11 -11.45
N GLY A 334 -4.33 -6.22 -12.14
CA GLY A 334 -4.45 -6.02 -13.58
C GLY A 334 -5.49 -4.99 -14.02
N LEU A 335 -6.47 -4.59 -13.18
CA LEU A 335 -7.53 -3.64 -13.58
C LEU A 335 -7.05 -2.20 -13.79
N ILE A 336 -6.10 -1.74 -13.01
CA ILE A 336 -5.45 -0.45 -13.24
C ILE A 336 -4.10 -0.71 -13.91
N SER A 337 -3.88 -0.14 -15.07
CA SER A 337 -2.66 -0.33 -15.85
C SER A 337 -1.42 0.15 -15.09
N CYS A 338 -0.39 -0.69 -15.02
CA CYS A 338 0.94 -0.34 -14.54
C CYS A 338 1.91 0.02 -15.69
N HIS A 339 1.42 0.19 -16.92
CA HIS A 339 2.27 0.65 -18.03
C HIS A 339 2.78 2.06 -17.77
N GLY A 340 4.09 2.25 -17.92
CA GLY A 340 4.77 3.50 -17.58
C GLY A 340 5.08 3.65 -16.07
N CYS A 341 4.99 2.55 -15.29
CA CYS A 341 5.56 2.47 -13.95
C CYS A 341 6.82 1.62 -13.98
N LEU A 342 7.76 1.91 -13.08
CA LEU A 342 8.96 1.07 -12.99
C LEU A 342 8.55 -0.37 -12.61
N PRO A 343 8.91 -1.41 -13.39
CA PRO A 343 8.40 -2.77 -13.22
C PRO A 343 9.15 -3.53 -12.11
N LEU A 344 9.13 -3.01 -10.89
CA LEU A 344 9.84 -3.57 -9.74
C LEU A 344 9.39 -4.99 -9.37
N SER A 345 8.10 -5.30 -9.54
CA SER A 345 7.58 -6.65 -9.36
C SER A 345 6.30 -6.80 -10.18
N TYR A 346 6.38 -7.57 -11.25
CA TYR A 346 5.28 -7.73 -12.23
C TYR A 346 4.12 -8.59 -11.74
N SER A 347 4.29 -9.39 -10.70
CA SER A 347 3.25 -10.30 -10.20
C SER A 347 2.59 -9.87 -8.89
N THR A 348 3.10 -8.84 -8.22
CA THR A 348 2.56 -8.41 -6.91
C THR A 348 2.14 -6.96 -6.87
N VAL A 349 2.70 -6.10 -7.75
CA VAL A 349 2.42 -4.66 -7.76
C VAL A 349 1.10 -4.37 -8.47
N SER A 350 0.30 -3.52 -7.86
CA SER A 350 -0.89 -2.89 -8.45
C SER A 350 -0.83 -1.38 -8.19
N LEU A 351 -1.31 -0.57 -9.12
CA LEU A 351 -1.57 0.84 -8.88
C LEU A 351 -2.84 1.01 -8.04
N GLY A 352 -2.89 2.06 -7.22
CA GLY A 352 -4.08 2.38 -6.46
C GLY A 352 -4.18 3.82 -6.00
N PRO A 353 -5.41 4.36 -5.91
CA PRO A 353 -5.65 5.68 -5.39
C PRO A 353 -5.54 5.72 -3.86
N ILE A 354 -4.99 6.85 -3.36
CA ILE A 354 -4.99 7.28 -1.97
C ILE A 354 -5.83 8.56 -1.92
N CYS A 355 -6.91 8.55 -1.14
CA CYS A 355 -7.94 9.59 -1.22
C CYS A 355 -8.38 10.08 0.16
N THR A 356 -9.06 11.22 0.19
CA THR A 356 -9.67 11.75 1.40
C THR A 356 -10.89 10.95 1.84
N SER A 357 -11.57 10.26 0.88
CA SER A 357 -12.81 9.54 1.12
C SER A 357 -12.98 8.30 0.23
N VAL A 358 -13.88 7.41 0.63
CA VAL A 358 -14.27 6.22 -0.16
C VAL A 358 -14.93 6.63 -1.48
N THR A 359 -15.71 7.70 -1.48
CA THR A 359 -16.33 8.26 -2.70
C THR A 359 -15.26 8.73 -3.68
N ASP A 360 -14.23 9.45 -3.20
CA ASP A 360 -13.13 9.89 -4.04
C ASP A 360 -12.34 8.71 -4.63
N ALA A 361 -12.17 7.65 -3.83
CA ALA A 361 -11.54 6.41 -4.30
C ALA A 361 -12.37 5.72 -5.40
N ALA A 362 -13.71 5.71 -5.28
CA ALA A 362 -14.60 5.17 -6.30
C ALA A 362 -14.57 5.99 -7.60
N ILE A 363 -14.53 7.33 -7.50
CA ILE A 363 -14.37 8.23 -8.66
C ILE A 363 -13.05 7.96 -9.38
N ALA A 364 -11.95 7.96 -8.64
CA ALA A 364 -10.63 7.69 -9.21
C ALA A 364 -10.57 6.31 -9.86
N TYR A 365 -11.08 5.28 -9.19
CA TYR A 365 -11.13 3.91 -9.69
C TYR A 365 -11.92 3.79 -10.99
N SER A 366 -13.08 4.44 -11.09
CA SER A 366 -13.92 4.38 -12.29
C SER A 366 -13.27 4.96 -13.55
N ILE A 367 -12.34 5.90 -13.38
CA ILE A 367 -11.58 6.54 -14.48
C ILE A 367 -10.34 5.73 -14.84
N LEU A 368 -9.71 5.12 -13.84
CA LEU A 368 -8.41 4.45 -14.01
C LEU A 368 -8.55 2.97 -14.40
N ALA A 369 -9.59 2.28 -13.90
CA ALA A 369 -9.79 0.84 -14.09
C ALA A 369 -10.45 0.53 -15.44
N GLU A 370 -9.69 0.67 -16.51
CA GLU A 370 -10.09 0.37 -17.88
C GLU A 370 -9.01 -0.42 -18.60
N PRO A 371 -9.38 -1.30 -19.54
CA PRO A 371 -8.41 -2.05 -20.33
C PRO A 371 -7.38 -1.15 -20.99
N ASP A 372 -6.12 -1.60 -20.99
CA ASP A 372 -5.00 -0.92 -21.63
C ASP A 372 -4.26 -1.89 -22.55
N PRO A 373 -4.24 -1.66 -23.88
CA PRO A 373 -3.51 -2.52 -24.81
C PRO A 373 -2.00 -2.61 -24.53
N LEU A 374 -1.43 -1.63 -23.82
CA LEU A 374 -0.01 -1.59 -23.43
C LEU A 374 0.26 -2.37 -22.14
N TYR A 375 -0.80 -2.83 -21.44
CA TYR A 375 -0.70 -3.60 -20.19
C TYR A 375 -1.51 -4.89 -20.30
N PRO A 376 -0.89 -5.99 -20.75
CA PRO A 376 -1.61 -7.20 -21.16
C PRO A 376 -2.40 -7.90 -20.04
N TYR A 377 -2.00 -7.73 -18.78
CA TYR A 377 -2.63 -8.41 -17.64
C TYR A 377 -4.07 -7.93 -17.33
N GLY A 378 -4.51 -6.80 -17.89
CA GLY A 378 -5.85 -6.26 -17.70
C GLY A 378 -6.81 -6.51 -18.87
N LEU A 379 -6.33 -6.99 -20.01
CA LEU A 379 -7.10 -7.00 -21.27
C LEU A 379 -8.35 -7.91 -21.26
N GLN A 380 -8.31 -8.99 -20.50
CA GLN A 380 -9.40 -9.96 -20.42
C GLN A 380 -10.25 -9.83 -19.15
N GLN A 381 -10.02 -8.76 -18.39
CA GLN A 381 -10.71 -8.56 -17.13
C GLN A 381 -12.08 -7.89 -17.34
N PRO A 382 -13.11 -8.25 -16.56
CA PRO A 382 -14.42 -7.62 -16.69
C PRO A 382 -14.35 -6.14 -16.30
N LYS A 383 -15.15 -5.31 -16.98
CA LYS A 383 -15.30 -3.91 -16.58
C LYS A 383 -15.90 -3.86 -15.18
N PRO A 384 -15.34 -3.07 -14.26
CA PRO A 384 -15.87 -2.91 -12.91
C PRO A 384 -17.28 -2.31 -12.92
N SER A 385 -18.24 -2.97 -12.26
CA SER A 385 -19.56 -2.42 -12.00
C SER A 385 -19.63 -1.79 -10.60
N LEU A 386 -20.17 -0.58 -10.48
CA LEU A 386 -20.35 0.12 -9.22
C LEU A 386 -21.84 0.17 -8.77
N SER A 387 -22.74 -0.56 -9.44
CA SER A 387 -24.19 -0.46 -9.21
C SER A 387 -24.62 -0.72 -7.76
N GLU A 388 -23.92 -1.59 -7.02
CA GLU A 388 -24.25 -1.94 -5.63
C GLU A 388 -23.80 -0.89 -4.59
N ILE A 389 -22.98 0.10 -4.98
CA ILE A 389 -22.45 1.12 -4.05
C ILE A 389 -23.56 2.00 -3.46
N LEU A 390 -24.67 2.19 -4.19
CA LEU A 390 -25.81 3.00 -3.76
C LEU A 390 -26.74 2.28 -2.77
N THR A 391 -26.50 1.01 -2.45
CA THR A 391 -27.33 0.26 -1.51
C THR A 391 -27.12 0.82 -0.09
N PRO A 392 -28.19 1.31 0.59
CA PRO A 392 -28.03 2.14 1.79
C PRO A 392 -27.67 1.36 3.04
N ASP A 393 -27.93 0.06 3.10
CA ASP A 393 -27.66 -0.80 4.26
C ASP A 393 -26.73 -1.98 3.89
N LEU A 394 -26.40 -2.79 4.88
CA LEU A 394 -25.56 -3.98 4.70
C LEU A 394 -26.33 -5.30 4.83
N LYS A 395 -27.69 -5.24 4.79
CA LYS A 395 -28.51 -6.44 4.90
C LYS A 395 -28.18 -7.43 3.79
N GLY A 396 -28.04 -8.69 4.18
CA GLY A 396 -27.71 -9.79 3.29
C GLY A 396 -26.20 -9.94 3.03
N LEU A 397 -25.35 -8.97 3.38
CA LEU A 397 -23.91 -9.15 3.31
C LEU A 397 -23.39 -10.05 4.43
N LYS A 398 -22.53 -10.98 4.05
CA LYS A 398 -21.82 -11.88 4.94
C LYS A 398 -20.35 -11.45 5.00
N LEU A 399 -19.88 -11.05 6.18
CA LEU A 399 -18.55 -10.54 6.42
C LEU A 399 -17.72 -11.60 7.15
N GLY A 400 -16.62 -12.04 6.56
CA GLY A 400 -15.74 -13.06 7.13
C GLY A 400 -14.69 -12.43 8.05
N VAL A 401 -14.50 -13.00 9.24
CA VAL A 401 -13.43 -12.61 10.17
C VAL A 401 -12.71 -13.89 10.63
N ASN A 402 -11.39 -13.93 10.48
CA ASN A 402 -10.60 -14.92 11.24
C ASN A 402 -10.14 -14.26 12.53
N TRP A 403 -10.81 -14.58 13.64
CA TRP A 403 -10.55 -13.91 14.92
C TRP A 403 -9.15 -14.10 15.47
N THR A 404 -8.49 -15.23 15.20
CA THR A 404 -7.10 -15.47 15.61
C THR A 404 -6.14 -14.54 14.86
N PHE A 405 -6.32 -14.40 13.56
CA PHE A 405 -5.53 -13.51 12.72
C PHE A 405 -5.85 -12.03 13.01
N PHE A 406 -7.13 -11.69 13.17
CA PHE A 406 -7.61 -10.34 13.46
C PHE A 406 -7.03 -9.77 14.77
N LYS A 407 -6.96 -10.59 15.82
CA LYS A 407 -6.46 -10.18 17.15
C LYS A 407 -4.94 -10.05 17.22
N ALA A 408 -4.21 -10.37 16.15
CA ALA A 408 -2.75 -10.34 16.14
C ALA A 408 -2.18 -8.93 15.87
N CYS A 409 -2.70 -7.92 16.57
CA CYS A 409 -2.31 -6.50 16.48
C CYS A 409 -2.17 -5.86 17.87
N ASP A 410 -1.74 -4.61 17.92
CA ASP A 410 -1.64 -3.85 19.16
C ASP A 410 -3.03 -3.59 19.76
N ALA A 411 -3.12 -3.55 21.10
CA ALA A 411 -4.38 -3.56 21.83
C ALA A 411 -5.33 -2.38 21.49
N GLU A 412 -4.80 -1.18 21.25
CA GLU A 412 -5.60 -0.02 20.86
C GLU A 412 -6.25 -0.22 19.48
N ILE A 413 -5.50 -0.80 18.54
CA ILE A 413 -6.00 -1.13 17.19
C ILE A 413 -7.12 -2.16 17.32
N LEU A 414 -6.90 -3.22 18.11
CA LEU A 414 -7.89 -4.26 18.34
C LEU A 414 -9.20 -3.67 18.86
N ALA A 415 -9.12 -2.83 19.89
CA ALA A 415 -10.30 -2.25 20.54
C ALA A 415 -11.13 -1.38 19.57
N VAL A 416 -10.48 -0.57 18.73
CA VAL A 416 -11.16 0.28 17.73
C VAL A 416 -11.75 -0.57 16.59
N CYS A 417 -10.97 -1.54 16.08
CA CYS A 417 -11.43 -2.39 14.98
C CYS A 417 -12.58 -3.34 15.38
N GLN A 418 -12.62 -3.80 16.64
CA GLN A 418 -13.77 -4.58 17.12
C GLN A 418 -15.06 -3.76 17.11
N LYS A 419 -15.04 -2.50 17.55
CA LYS A 419 -16.19 -1.60 17.47
C LYS A 419 -16.63 -1.32 16.03
N ALA A 420 -15.69 -1.25 15.09
CA ALA A 420 -16.02 -1.14 13.67
C ALA A 420 -16.77 -2.38 13.16
N VAL A 421 -16.38 -3.58 13.58
CA VAL A 421 -17.14 -4.82 13.25
C VAL A 421 -18.53 -4.78 13.86
N GLU A 422 -18.67 -4.38 15.12
CA GLU A 422 -19.97 -4.24 15.81
C GLU A 422 -20.88 -3.23 15.10
N HIS A 423 -20.33 -2.11 14.62
CA HIS A 423 -21.04 -1.12 13.82
C HIS A 423 -21.60 -1.72 12.51
N LEU A 424 -20.77 -2.46 11.75
CA LEU A 424 -21.21 -3.12 10.52
C LEU A 424 -22.33 -4.14 10.79
N GLN A 425 -22.28 -4.86 11.92
CA GLN A 425 -23.35 -5.78 12.35
C GLN A 425 -24.65 -5.02 12.67
N ALA A 426 -24.54 -3.88 13.35
CA ALA A 426 -25.72 -3.04 13.66
C ALA A 426 -26.40 -2.51 12.40
N LEU A 427 -25.66 -2.35 11.28
CA LEU A 427 -26.21 -1.98 9.96
C LEU A 427 -26.78 -3.17 9.17
N GLY A 428 -26.86 -4.35 9.77
CA GLY A 428 -27.54 -5.53 9.23
C GLY A 428 -26.63 -6.54 8.53
N ALA A 429 -25.32 -6.38 8.56
CA ALA A 429 -24.40 -7.39 8.06
C ALA A 429 -24.29 -8.60 9.01
N SER A 430 -24.12 -9.80 8.45
CA SER A 430 -23.81 -11.01 9.21
C SER A 430 -22.31 -11.21 9.29
N VAL A 431 -21.75 -11.34 10.49
CA VAL A 431 -20.31 -11.64 10.70
C VAL A 431 -20.12 -13.11 10.97
N MET A 432 -19.22 -13.75 10.23
CA MET A 432 -18.94 -15.17 10.28
C MET A 432 -17.44 -15.40 10.57
N ASP A 433 -17.13 -16.40 11.40
CA ASP A 433 -15.75 -16.85 11.55
C ASP A 433 -15.35 -17.67 10.33
N VAL A 434 -14.21 -17.31 9.72
CA VAL A 434 -13.70 -17.96 8.51
C VAL A 434 -12.26 -18.43 8.72
N PRO A 435 -11.88 -19.59 8.18
CA PRO A 435 -10.49 -20.01 8.22
C PRO A 435 -9.65 -19.14 7.27
N LEU A 436 -8.43 -18.77 7.71
CA LEU A 436 -7.38 -18.21 6.85
C LEU A 436 -6.15 -19.14 6.98
N PRO A 437 -6.09 -20.24 6.22
CA PRO A 437 -5.03 -21.21 6.36
C PRO A 437 -3.69 -20.70 5.79
N GLU A 438 -2.60 -21.21 6.31
CA GLU A 438 -1.25 -21.05 5.75
C GLU A 438 -0.77 -19.59 5.63
N MET A 439 -1.17 -18.69 6.56
CA MET A 439 -0.83 -17.26 6.48
C MET A 439 0.68 -16.99 6.64
N GLU A 440 1.43 -17.84 7.33
CA GLU A 440 2.88 -17.73 7.39
C GLU A 440 3.53 -18.18 6.07
N GLU A 441 3.00 -19.20 5.44
CA GLU A 441 3.39 -19.67 4.11
C GLU A 441 3.11 -18.58 3.04
N VAL A 442 1.95 -17.93 3.12
CA VAL A 442 1.60 -16.77 2.28
C VAL A 442 2.63 -15.65 2.47
N ARG A 443 2.97 -15.32 3.71
CA ARG A 443 3.97 -14.29 4.00
C ARG A 443 5.33 -14.61 3.37
N VAL A 444 5.82 -15.81 3.59
CA VAL A 444 7.13 -16.25 3.08
C VAL A 444 7.12 -16.28 1.55
N ALA A 445 6.10 -16.87 0.95
CA ALA A 445 5.97 -16.99 -0.50
C ALA A 445 5.85 -15.61 -1.17
N HIS A 446 5.06 -14.69 -0.59
CA HIS A 446 4.95 -13.32 -1.10
C HIS A 446 6.31 -12.60 -1.10
N VAL A 447 7.08 -12.67 0.00
CA VAL A 447 8.40 -12.02 0.08
C VAL A 447 9.38 -12.63 -0.90
N ILE A 448 9.37 -13.95 -1.09
CA ILE A 448 10.22 -14.61 -2.10
C ILE A 448 9.84 -14.12 -3.51
N CYS A 449 8.54 -14.06 -3.86
CA CYS A 449 8.12 -13.59 -5.16
C CYS A 449 8.54 -12.13 -5.41
N ILE A 450 8.15 -11.21 -4.53
CA ILE A 450 8.40 -9.78 -4.74
C ILE A 450 9.90 -9.46 -4.79
N LEU A 451 10.70 -10.01 -3.88
CA LEU A 451 12.14 -9.73 -3.85
C LEU A 451 12.89 -10.42 -4.99
N SER A 452 12.47 -11.61 -5.44
CA SER A 452 13.07 -12.27 -6.61
C SER A 452 12.84 -11.45 -7.88
N GLU A 453 11.62 -10.97 -8.09
CA GLU A 453 11.26 -10.15 -9.24
C GLU A 453 11.96 -8.78 -9.20
N MET A 454 12.04 -8.15 -8.01
CA MET A 454 12.82 -6.92 -7.83
C MET A 454 14.30 -7.13 -8.13
N MET A 455 14.89 -8.25 -7.69
CA MET A 455 16.30 -8.55 -7.93
C MET A 455 16.57 -8.80 -9.41
N ASP A 456 15.66 -9.48 -10.13
CA ASP A 456 15.76 -9.70 -11.56
C ASP A 456 15.84 -8.35 -12.32
N PHE A 457 14.90 -7.45 -12.03
CA PHE A 457 14.85 -6.12 -12.65
C PHE A 457 16.04 -5.23 -12.24
N LEU A 458 16.42 -5.22 -10.96
CA LEU A 458 17.41 -4.30 -10.39
C LEU A 458 18.85 -4.85 -10.42
N GLN A 459 19.08 -6.05 -10.97
CA GLN A 459 20.43 -6.66 -10.98
C GLN A 459 21.51 -5.77 -11.61
N PRO A 460 21.27 -5.08 -12.74
CA PRO A 460 22.26 -4.15 -13.30
C PRO A 460 22.60 -3.02 -12.33
N ASP A 461 21.60 -2.40 -11.71
CA ASP A 461 21.77 -1.31 -10.75
C ASP A 461 22.42 -1.79 -9.44
N PHE A 462 22.04 -2.98 -8.97
CA PHE A 462 22.68 -3.61 -7.82
C PHE A 462 24.17 -3.79 -8.02
N ASN A 463 24.60 -4.15 -9.22
CA ASN A 463 26.02 -4.32 -9.54
C ASN A 463 26.77 -2.98 -9.69
N THR A 464 26.14 -1.95 -10.24
CA THR A 464 26.78 -0.67 -10.60
C THR A 464 26.59 0.42 -9.56
N HIS A 465 25.41 0.47 -8.91
CA HIS A 465 25.02 1.53 -7.98
C HIS A 465 24.91 1.10 -6.52
N PHE A 466 25.36 -0.11 -6.16
CA PHE A 466 25.25 -0.68 -4.81
C PHE A 466 25.61 0.31 -3.69
N GLN A 467 26.74 1.05 -3.86
CA GLN A 467 27.21 2.00 -2.84
C GLN A 467 26.34 3.27 -2.72
N GLN A 468 25.49 3.55 -3.70
CA GLN A 468 24.60 4.70 -3.73
C GLN A 468 23.19 4.35 -3.17
N MET A 469 22.84 3.06 -3.14
CA MET A 469 21.60 2.58 -2.56
C MET A 469 21.55 2.81 -1.04
N ASN A 470 20.36 3.02 -0.49
CA ASN A 470 20.15 3.05 0.94
C ASN A 470 20.49 1.69 1.59
N LEU A 471 20.88 1.70 2.85
CA LEU A 471 21.35 0.49 3.54
C LEU A 471 20.25 -0.60 3.64
N GLU A 472 19.00 -0.21 3.80
CA GLU A 472 17.87 -1.13 3.81
C GLU A 472 17.67 -1.79 2.45
N THR A 473 17.74 -1.02 1.36
CA THR A 473 17.70 -1.52 -0.03
C THR A 473 18.82 -2.53 -0.30
N ARG A 474 20.05 -2.18 0.08
CA ARG A 474 21.19 -3.09 -0.05
C ARG A 474 20.96 -4.41 0.66
N LEU A 475 20.44 -4.37 1.89
CA LEU A 475 20.18 -5.57 2.68
C LEU A 475 19.07 -6.43 2.04
N ASN A 476 17.97 -5.82 1.59
CA ASN A 476 16.85 -6.52 0.97
C ASN A 476 17.27 -7.18 -0.36
N LEU A 477 18.02 -6.48 -1.21
CA LEU A 477 18.52 -7.06 -2.47
C LEU A 477 19.63 -8.11 -2.22
N THR A 478 20.46 -7.94 -1.20
CA THR A 478 21.42 -8.98 -0.77
C THR A 478 20.69 -10.24 -0.28
N LEU A 479 19.56 -10.09 0.43
CA LEU A 479 18.70 -11.21 0.81
C LEU A 479 18.07 -11.86 -0.42
N ALA A 480 17.55 -11.06 -1.35
CA ALA A 480 16.93 -11.52 -2.59
C ALA A 480 17.88 -12.39 -3.42
N SER A 481 19.18 -12.03 -3.48
CA SER A 481 20.20 -12.80 -4.20
C SER A 481 20.43 -14.21 -3.65
N GLN A 482 19.89 -14.55 -2.49
CA GLN A 482 19.99 -15.88 -1.89
C GLN A 482 18.83 -16.80 -2.26
N PHE A 483 17.74 -16.27 -2.83
CA PHE A 483 16.61 -17.10 -3.27
C PHE A 483 16.95 -17.84 -4.55
N THR A 484 16.53 -19.09 -4.60
CA THR A 484 16.77 -19.97 -5.75
C THR A 484 15.55 -20.04 -6.65
N ALA A 485 15.72 -20.51 -7.89
CA ALA A 485 14.60 -20.81 -8.77
C ALA A 485 13.59 -21.79 -8.14
N LEU A 486 14.08 -22.74 -7.30
CA LEU A 486 13.22 -23.67 -6.59
C LEU A 486 12.33 -22.95 -5.55
N ASP A 487 12.90 -21.97 -4.82
CA ASP A 487 12.13 -21.18 -3.86
C ASP A 487 11.03 -20.40 -4.57
N TYR A 488 11.36 -19.75 -5.69
CA TYR A 488 10.41 -18.98 -6.49
C TYR A 488 9.28 -19.85 -7.08
N ILE A 489 9.61 -21.03 -7.62
CA ILE A 489 8.59 -21.98 -8.15
C ILE A 489 7.67 -22.45 -7.01
N LYS A 490 8.22 -22.84 -5.86
CA LYS A 490 7.43 -23.27 -4.70
C LYS A 490 6.56 -22.14 -4.13
N ALA A 491 7.07 -20.91 -4.10
CA ALA A 491 6.30 -19.75 -3.72
C ALA A 491 5.09 -19.54 -4.64
N ASN A 492 5.27 -19.70 -5.96
CA ASN A 492 4.17 -19.59 -6.92
C ASN A 492 3.17 -20.77 -6.87
N ARG A 493 3.59 -21.95 -6.46
CA ARG A 493 2.68 -23.06 -6.10
C ARG A 493 1.84 -22.74 -4.87
N GLN A 494 2.46 -22.12 -3.85
CA GLN A 494 1.72 -21.63 -2.67
C GLN A 494 0.70 -20.55 -3.06
N ARG A 495 1.00 -19.71 -4.06
CA ARG A 495 0.04 -18.74 -4.61
C ARG A 495 -1.22 -19.45 -5.12
N THR A 496 -1.08 -20.47 -5.95
CA THR A 496 -2.20 -21.27 -6.48
C THR A 496 -3.06 -21.85 -5.35
N ARG A 497 -2.41 -22.45 -4.36
CA ARG A 497 -3.07 -23.02 -3.17
C ARG A 497 -3.83 -21.94 -2.39
N SER A 498 -3.22 -20.80 -2.14
CA SER A 498 -3.86 -19.68 -1.44
C SER A 498 -5.06 -19.11 -2.20
N MET A 499 -4.97 -19.01 -3.54
CA MET A 499 -6.10 -18.61 -4.39
C MET A 499 -7.25 -19.64 -4.32
N SER A 500 -6.95 -20.92 -4.20
CA SER A 500 -7.97 -21.97 -4.04
C SER A 500 -8.70 -21.85 -2.70
N PHE A 501 -7.98 -21.61 -1.61
CA PHE A 501 -8.60 -21.33 -0.32
C PHE A 501 -9.52 -20.10 -0.36
N LEU A 502 -9.10 -19.03 -1.02
CA LEU A 502 -9.94 -17.83 -1.15
C LEU A 502 -11.19 -18.07 -1.98
N ARG A 503 -11.11 -18.87 -3.07
CA ARG A 503 -12.30 -19.25 -3.84
C ARG A 503 -13.32 -19.96 -2.95
N GLU A 504 -12.89 -20.88 -2.10
CA GLU A 504 -13.75 -21.58 -1.15
C GLU A 504 -14.35 -20.63 -0.11
N ILE A 505 -13.53 -19.76 0.50
CA ILE A 505 -13.98 -18.79 1.51
C ILE A 505 -15.05 -17.86 0.92
N PHE A 506 -14.81 -17.33 -0.28
CA PHE A 506 -15.74 -16.41 -0.95
C PHE A 506 -17.01 -17.08 -1.51
N THR A 507 -17.17 -18.40 -1.39
CA THR A 507 -18.51 -19.03 -1.56
C THR A 507 -19.44 -18.75 -0.37
N ASN A 508 -18.87 -18.45 0.79
CA ASN A 508 -19.60 -18.30 2.04
C ASN A 508 -19.72 -16.85 2.52
N VAL A 509 -18.78 -15.98 2.12
CA VAL A 509 -18.73 -14.57 2.53
C VAL A 509 -18.49 -13.65 1.35
N ASN A 510 -18.95 -12.39 1.47
CA ASN A 510 -18.78 -11.37 0.44
C ASN A 510 -17.40 -10.67 0.56
N CYS A 511 -16.91 -10.50 1.79
CA CYS A 511 -15.59 -9.93 2.03
C CYS A 511 -14.98 -10.46 3.33
N ILE A 512 -13.67 -10.26 3.47
CA ILE A 512 -12.86 -10.59 4.65
C ILE A 512 -12.47 -9.28 5.33
N LEU A 513 -12.64 -9.21 6.64
CA LEU A 513 -12.35 -8.05 7.47
C LEU A 513 -11.09 -8.26 8.30
N THR A 514 -10.22 -7.24 8.33
CA THR A 514 -9.04 -7.21 9.20
C THR A 514 -8.76 -5.78 9.69
N PRO A 515 -7.99 -5.58 10.76
CA PRO A 515 -7.27 -4.31 10.93
C PRO A 515 -6.45 -4.01 9.67
N ALA A 516 -6.20 -2.73 9.38
CA ALA A 516 -5.33 -2.39 8.24
C ALA A 516 -3.88 -2.77 8.51
N THR A 517 -3.36 -2.41 9.68
CA THR A 517 -2.00 -2.72 10.14
C THR A 517 -2.02 -3.25 11.57
N ALA A 518 -1.01 -4.01 11.97
CA ALA A 518 -0.92 -4.53 13.34
C ALA A 518 -0.20 -3.57 14.32
N CYS A 519 0.30 -2.43 13.83
CA CYS A 519 0.85 -1.31 14.60
C CYS A 519 0.40 0.00 13.96
N THR A 520 0.49 1.10 14.72
CA THR A 520 0.34 2.46 14.20
C THR A 520 1.67 3.00 13.67
N ALA A 521 1.65 4.21 13.10
CA ALA A 521 2.83 4.87 12.55
C ALA A 521 4.01 4.86 13.54
N PRO A 522 5.16 4.26 13.19
CA PRO A 522 6.31 4.20 14.08
C PRO A 522 6.97 5.58 14.26
N ARG A 523 7.61 5.79 15.41
CA ARG A 523 8.37 7.01 15.66
C ARG A 523 9.69 7.01 14.88
N ILE A 524 10.01 8.17 14.30
CA ILE A 524 11.29 8.45 13.65
C ILE A 524 12.37 8.70 14.72
N GLN A 525 13.54 8.08 14.54
CA GLN A 525 14.74 8.39 15.31
C GLN A 525 15.71 9.22 14.45
N ASP A 526 16.54 10.06 15.07
CA ASP A 526 17.49 10.89 14.33
C ASP A 526 18.47 10.05 13.48
N SER A 527 18.86 8.88 13.96
CA SER A 527 19.70 7.93 13.21
C SER A 527 19.01 7.40 11.94
N ASP A 528 17.67 7.29 11.92
CA ASP A 528 16.92 6.82 10.75
C ASP A 528 17.03 7.83 9.59
N LEU A 529 17.04 9.12 9.92
CA LEU A 529 17.15 10.19 8.92
C LEU A 529 18.53 10.28 8.27
N LEU A 530 19.55 9.72 8.91
CA LEU A 530 20.93 9.75 8.44
C LEU A 530 21.33 8.49 7.67
N THR A 531 20.75 7.34 8.01
CA THR A 531 21.21 6.04 7.50
C THR A 531 20.11 5.12 7.04
N GLY A 532 18.84 5.50 7.23
CA GLY A 532 17.73 4.57 7.16
C GLY A 532 17.64 3.68 8.40
N ASN A 533 16.67 2.79 8.40
CA ASN A 533 16.52 1.77 9.44
C ASN A 533 16.16 0.41 8.83
N ASN A 534 16.46 -0.65 9.57
CA ASN A 534 15.93 -1.98 9.33
C ASN A 534 15.24 -2.44 10.61
N ASP A 535 13.92 -2.50 10.58
CA ASP A 535 13.09 -2.94 11.69
C ASP A 535 12.13 -4.04 11.22
N VAL A 536 12.61 -5.28 11.32
CA VAL A 536 11.89 -6.47 10.87
C VAL A 536 10.54 -6.61 11.57
N LEU A 537 10.46 -6.29 12.87
CA LEU A 537 9.20 -6.43 13.63
C LEU A 537 8.16 -5.41 13.19
N THR A 538 8.56 -4.17 12.98
CA THR A 538 7.67 -3.12 12.43
C THR A 538 7.22 -3.48 11.02
N THR A 539 8.11 -3.96 10.17
CA THR A 539 7.79 -4.41 8.81
C THR A 539 6.75 -5.55 8.83
N LEU A 540 6.97 -6.57 9.67
CA LEU A 540 6.03 -7.69 9.83
C LEU A 540 4.66 -7.25 10.35
N LYS A 541 4.61 -6.32 11.32
CA LYS A 541 3.36 -5.75 11.83
C LYS A 541 2.64 -4.91 10.77
N SER A 542 3.36 -4.08 10.03
CA SER A 542 2.78 -3.23 8.98
C SER A 542 2.19 -4.05 7.83
N MET A 543 2.88 -5.11 7.40
CA MET A 543 2.49 -5.94 6.27
C MET A 543 1.54 -7.08 6.62
N ARG A 544 1.31 -7.40 7.89
CA ARG A 544 0.58 -8.59 8.34
C ARG A 544 -0.71 -8.87 7.58
N TYR A 545 -1.53 -7.86 7.38
CA TYR A 545 -2.85 -7.97 6.75
C TYR A 545 -2.85 -7.62 5.26
N MET A 546 -1.70 -7.23 4.70
CA MET A 546 -1.58 -6.72 3.33
C MET A 546 -1.23 -7.80 2.31
N GLN A 547 -0.34 -8.72 2.70
CA GLN A 547 0.35 -9.66 1.78
C GLN A 547 -0.59 -10.59 1.04
N LEU A 548 -1.67 -11.06 1.68
CA LEU A 548 -2.67 -11.92 1.05
C LEU A 548 -3.26 -11.25 -0.20
N GLY A 549 -3.61 -9.96 -0.10
CA GLY A 549 -4.17 -9.19 -1.22
C GLY A 549 -3.23 -9.06 -2.42
N ASN A 550 -1.94 -8.79 -2.17
CA ASN A 550 -0.95 -8.69 -3.25
C ASN A 550 -0.60 -10.05 -3.86
N PHE A 551 -0.45 -11.05 -3.01
CA PHE A 551 -0.02 -12.38 -3.42
C PHE A 551 -1.05 -13.10 -4.29
N THR A 552 -2.34 -12.88 -4.01
CA THR A 552 -3.45 -13.55 -4.70
C THR A 552 -4.21 -12.65 -5.67
N GLY A 553 -3.90 -11.36 -5.71
CA GLY A 553 -4.53 -10.40 -6.61
C GLY A 553 -5.91 -9.90 -6.19
N ILE A 554 -6.47 -10.31 -5.03
CA ILE A 554 -7.77 -9.82 -4.56
C ILE A 554 -7.73 -8.33 -4.20
N PRO A 555 -8.83 -7.59 -4.39
CA PRO A 555 -8.89 -6.18 -4.05
C PRO A 555 -8.98 -5.95 -2.54
N GLY A 556 -8.49 -4.79 -2.08
CA GLY A 556 -8.54 -4.39 -0.68
C GLY A 556 -8.64 -2.88 -0.50
N LEU A 557 -9.51 -2.47 0.40
CA LEU A 557 -9.76 -1.07 0.75
C LEU A 557 -9.41 -0.84 2.22
N VAL A 558 -8.65 0.22 2.48
CA VAL A 558 -8.34 0.69 3.84
C VAL A 558 -9.11 1.98 4.11
N VAL A 559 -9.79 2.03 5.26
CA VAL A 559 -10.60 3.17 5.71
C VAL A 559 -10.21 3.54 7.14
N PRO A 560 -9.93 4.82 7.45
CA PRO A 560 -9.70 5.28 8.82
C PRO A 560 -10.96 5.10 9.67
N VAL A 561 -10.81 4.58 10.90
CA VAL A 561 -11.94 4.32 11.80
C VAL A 561 -11.77 4.93 13.20
N GLY A 562 -10.59 5.40 13.55
CA GLY A 562 -10.34 6.01 14.86
C GLY A 562 -8.88 6.39 15.08
N TYR A 563 -8.53 6.62 16.34
CA TYR A 563 -7.20 7.07 16.73
C TYR A 563 -6.73 6.35 18.00
N THR A 564 -5.40 6.30 18.17
CA THR A 564 -4.79 5.93 19.47
C THR A 564 -5.00 7.05 20.49
N ALA A 565 -4.72 6.76 21.76
CA ALA A 565 -4.71 7.77 22.82
C ALA A 565 -3.75 8.93 22.50
N THR A 566 -2.67 8.68 21.77
CA THR A 566 -1.70 9.69 21.32
C THR A 566 -2.12 10.45 20.06
N GLY A 567 -3.27 10.11 19.45
CA GLY A 567 -3.84 10.78 18.27
C GLY A 567 -3.31 10.28 16.93
N LEU A 568 -2.63 9.14 16.89
CA LEU A 568 -2.22 8.50 15.61
C LEU A 568 -3.41 7.73 15.01
N PRO A 569 -3.60 7.78 13.67
CA PRO A 569 -4.71 7.11 13.02
C PRO A 569 -4.70 5.59 13.18
N ILE A 570 -5.90 5.02 13.27
CA ILE A 570 -6.19 3.59 13.21
C ILE A 570 -7.15 3.36 12.06
N SER A 571 -6.82 2.40 11.19
CA SER A 571 -7.62 2.08 10.01
C SER A 571 -8.02 0.61 9.96
N PHE A 572 -9.09 0.36 9.23
CA PHE A 572 -9.69 -0.94 9.01
C PHE A 572 -9.53 -1.37 7.56
N GLN A 573 -9.35 -2.65 7.27
CA GLN A 573 -9.23 -3.19 5.92
C GLN A 573 -10.39 -4.12 5.59
N VAL A 574 -10.94 -3.93 4.40
CA VAL A 574 -11.92 -4.82 3.76
C VAL A 574 -11.27 -5.43 2.52
N MET A 575 -11.30 -6.74 2.38
CA MET A 575 -10.83 -7.47 1.19
C MET A 575 -12.01 -8.22 0.58
N ALA A 576 -12.25 -8.08 -0.72
CA ALA A 576 -13.33 -8.78 -1.41
C ALA A 576 -12.79 -9.81 -2.41
N LYS A 577 -13.71 -10.57 -3.00
CA LYS A 577 -13.40 -11.44 -4.13
C LYS A 577 -12.89 -10.61 -5.31
N TRP A 578 -12.14 -11.23 -6.21
CA TRP A 578 -11.71 -10.60 -7.46
C TRP A 578 -12.90 -9.94 -8.17
N TRP A 579 -12.74 -8.70 -8.61
CA TRP A 579 -13.71 -7.83 -9.31
C TRP A 579 -14.94 -7.40 -8.49
N ASP A 580 -14.93 -7.59 -7.18
CA ASP A 580 -16.02 -7.17 -6.29
C ASP A 580 -15.70 -5.85 -5.54
N GLU A 581 -15.09 -4.89 -6.23
CA GLU A 581 -14.76 -3.58 -5.65
C GLU A 581 -16.01 -2.82 -5.18
N ALA A 582 -17.16 -3.05 -5.81
CA ALA A 582 -18.42 -2.46 -5.36
C ALA A 582 -18.78 -2.84 -3.91
N VAL A 583 -18.51 -4.08 -3.51
CA VAL A 583 -18.69 -4.52 -2.11
C VAL A 583 -17.71 -3.78 -1.19
N LEU A 584 -16.43 -3.59 -1.63
CA LEU A 584 -15.45 -2.81 -0.85
C LEU A 584 -15.95 -1.39 -0.59
N PHE A 585 -16.40 -0.71 -1.64
CA PHE A 585 -16.91 0.66 -1.52
C PHE A 585 -18.18 0.72 -0.66
N ARG A 586 -19.13 -0.20 -0.83
CA ARG A 586 -20.36 -0.25 -0.02
C ARG A 586 -20.04 -0.41 1.47
N VAL A 587 -19.17 -1.35 1.83
CA VAL A 587 -18.74 -1.54 3.23
C VAL A 587 -17.88 -0.37 3.70
N GLY A 588 -17.00 0.12 2.84
CA GLY A 588 -16.11 1.26 3.12
C GLY A 588 -16.88 2.55 3.46
N LEU A 589 -17.95 2.86 2.74
CA LEU A 589 -18.82 4.01 3.03
C LEU A 589 -19.43 3.92 4.45
N LYS A 590 -19.81 2.72 4.87
CA LYS A 590 -20.36 2.50 6.23
C LYS A 590 -19.28 2.59 7.32
N LEU A 591 -18.03 2.23 7.00
CA LEU A 591 -16.90 2.46 7.89
C LEU A 591 -16.55 3.96 7.99
N GLU A 592 -16.71 4.73 6.91
CA GLU A 592 -16.53 6.19 6.97
C GLU A 592 -17.58 6.88 7.85
N GLU A 593 -18.83 6.41 7.87
CA GLU A 593 -19.87 6.89 8.78
C GLU A 593 -19.51 6.65 10.25
N PHE A 594 -18.76 5.59 10.54
CA PHE A 594 -18.25 5.25 11.88
C PHE A 594 -16.99 6.04 12.26
N ARG A 595 -16.30 6.68 11.30
CA ARG A 595 -15.04 7.36 11.51
C ARG A 595 -15.11 8.38 12.64
N ASP A 596 -14.11 8.37 13.52
CA ASP A 596 -13.90 9.44 14.51
C ASP A 596 -13.42 10.73 13.79
N THR A 597 -14.17 11.82 13.96
CA THR A 597 -13.89 13.14 13.37
C THR A 597 -13.34 14.15 14.38
N THR A 598 -12.98 13.70 15.57
CA THR A 598 -12.49 14.60 16.66
C THR A 598 -11.05 15.11 16.43
N ARG A 599 -10.31 14.49 15.51
CA ARG A 599 -8.90 14.79 15.27
C ARG A 599 -8.69 15.38 13.88
N LYS A 600 -7.88 16.45 13.85
CA LYS A 600 -7.35 17.08 12.63
C LYS A 600 -5.84 16.81 12.57
N PRO A 601 -5.24 16.60 11.37
CA PRO A 601 -3.80 16.56 11.22
C PRO A 601 -3.15 17.84 11.78
N ALA A 602 -1.99 17.70 12.44
CA ALA A 602 -1.23 18.84 12.96
C ALA A 602 -0.68 19.73 11.83
N ILE A 603 -0.40 19.13 10.66
CA ILE A 603 -0.06 19.85 9.43
C ILE A 603 -1.22 19.65 8.46
N TYR A 604 -1.96 20.72 8.17
CA TYR A 604 -3.08 20.71 7.25
C TYR A 604 -3.24 22.05 6.55
N TYR A 605 -3.27 22.03 5.23
CA TYR A 605 -3.49 23.17 4.36
C TYR A 605 -4.91 23.10 3.81
N ASP A 606 -5.73 24.11 4.11
CA ASP A 606 -7.06 24.23 3.49
C ASP A 606 -6.93 25.04 2.21
N VAL A 607 -6.69 24.36 1.11
CA VAL A 607 -6.48 25.02 -0.20
C VAL A 607 -7.76 25.55 -0.82
N LEU A 608 -8.93 25.27 -0.21
CA LEU A 608 -10.24 25.81 -0.57
C LEU A 608 -10.67 26.99 0.33
N ALA A 609 -9.85 27.41 1.31
CA ALA A 609 -10.13 28.54 2.19
C ALA A 609 -9.76 29.89 1.54
#